data_169fe5a99c26f08395f09307ed92356f
#
_entry.id   169fe5a99c26f08395f09307ed92356f
#
_cell.length_a   1.000
_cell.length_b   1.000
_cell.length_c   1.000
_cell.angle_alpha   90.00
_cell.angle_beta   90.00
_cell.angle_gamma   90.00
#
_symmetry.space_group_name_H-M   'P 1'
#
loop_
_entity.id
_entity.type
_entity.pdbx_description
1 polymer ?
#
loop_
_entity_poly.entity_id
_entity_poly.type
_entity_poly.pdbx_seq_one_letter_code
_entity_poly.pdbx_strand_id
1 'polypeptide(L)'
;KAIRRQRQMCIRDSYGADLYHRINWLGNIDGFIDRNVEKQQNGYLGEQVIAPEKILQKVDEEHIIIVAMEKKAAEQVMRLLRTAGYIKALDCFYIEDFLDFYTYQQYAFFAADKLMISSVCMIPSTVCNLKCKDCLNFSPYFKKHIIHDFTFVKRDIDTLFRWIDYTPRFQVSGGEPLLNKDLGRTLVYLDENYRNRIESIETVINGSIVPGDELCRLMKEHRIKVYLDDYRENVPQLRETYTQTVEKLEKYGIEWIDNYVPEWFSLDVEHTEHSDMTDLQLENYFDNCGSPWNCLENERLYSCNFAHFAAKAGIIEETENDYFDLKDYSEVRKTELLEFLLKYTTKGYVDFCKKCAGWSEANCNKVKVAEQIE
;
A
#
# COMPACT_ATOMS: atom_id res chain seq x y z
N LYS A 1 25.50 -15.56 3.33
CA LYS A 1 25.67 -15.27 1.90
C LYS A 1 24.33 -14.92 1.33
N ALA A 2 24.07 -13.63 1.05
CA ALA A 2 22.90 -13.21 0.31
C ALA A 2 22.92 -13.90 -1.06
N ILE A 3 21.92 -14.72 -1.34
CA ILE A 3 21.76 -15.36 -2.64
C ILE A 3 21.24 -14.30 -3.58
N ARG A 4 22.10 -13.72 -4.40
CA ARG A 4 21.70 -12.82 -5.51
C ARG A 4 21.12 -13.71 -6.61
N ARG A 5 19.82 -13.96 -6.59
CA ARG A 5 19.14 -14.69 -7.67
C ARG A 5 18.61 -13.68 -8.69
N GLN A 6 18.93 -13.89 -9.96
CA GLN A 6 18.37 -13.15 -11.09
C GLN A 6 16.95 -13.67 -11.39
N ARG A 7 16.14 -12.91 -12.09
CA ARG A 7 14.71 -13.21 -12.32
C ARG A 7 14.42 -13.39 -13.80
N GLN A 8 13.70 -14.46 -14.10
CA GLN A 8 13.14 -14.70 -15.43
C GLN A 8 11.61 -14.79 -15.32
N MET A 9 10.90 -14.22 -16.28
CA MET A 9 9.45 -14.15 -16.27
C MET A 9 8.84 -14.96 -17.41
N CYS A 10 7.97 -15.92 -17.09
CA CYS A 10 7.10 -16.55 -18.07
C CYS A 10 5.89 -15.64 -18.30
N ILE A 11 5.78 -15.07 -19.51
CA ILE A 11 4.80 -14.04 -19.80
C ILE A 11 3.72 -14.48 -20.79
N ARG A 12 2.52 -13.89 -20.57
CA ARG A 12 1.52 -13.70 -21.59
C ARG A 12 1.19 -12.20 -21.60
N ASP A 13 1.63 -11.50 -22.65
CA ASP A 13 1.49 -10.07 -22.97
C ASP A 13 1.19 -9.10 -21.82
N SER A 14 -0.08 -8.92 -21.41
CA SER A 14 -0.46 -7.94 -20.39
C SER A 14 0.03 -8.27 -18.98
N TYR A 15 -0.02 -9.54 -18.54
CA TYR A 15 0.43 -9.96 -17.22
C TYR A 15 1.93 -9.80 -17.03
N GLY A 16 2.71 -10.10 -18.07
CA GLY A 16 4.16 -9.94 -18.01
C GLY A 16 4.61 -8.49 -18.03
N ALA A 17 3.92 -7.63 -18.79
CA ALA A 17 4.17 -6.19 -18.77
C ALA A 17 3.82 -5.57 -17.41
N ASP A 18 2.66 -5.93 -16.84
CA ASP A 18 2.24 -5.46 -15.53
C ASP A 18 3.25 -5.86 -14.45
N LEU A 19 3.64 -7.14 -14.40
CA LEU A 19 4.67 -7.60 -13.47
C LEU A 19 5.98 -6.84 -13.66
N TYR A 20 6.43 -6.67 -14.92
CA TYR A 20 7.67 -5.95 -15.23
C TYR A 20 7.65 -4.54 -14.65
N HIS A 21 6.59 -3.79 -14.88
CA HIS A 21 6.45 -2.43 -14.37
C HIS A 21 6.47 -2.37 -12.84
N ARG A 22 5.97 -3.41 -12.17
CA ARG A 22 5.94 -3.49 -10.69
C ARG A 22 7.27 -3.88 -10.06
N ILE A 23 8.15 -4.58 -10.78
CA ILE A 23 9.39 -5.13 -10.20
C ILE A 23 10.69 -4.63 -10.86
N ASN A 24 10.64 -3.90 -11.98
CA ASN A 24 11.84 -3.43 -12.70
C ASN A 24 12.73 -2.49 -11.86
N TRP A 25 12.15 -1.76 -10.90
CA TRP A 25 12.90 -0.93 -9.95
C TRP A 25 13.93 -1.73 -9.13
N LEU A 26 13.74 -3.03 -8.99
CA LEU A 26 14.68 -3.92 -8.31
C LEU A 26 16.02 -4.04 -9.07
N GLY A 27 16.02 -3.85 -10.39
CA GLY A 27 17.23 -3.81 -11.21
C GLY A 27 17.91 -5.15 -11.49
N ASN A 28 17.25 -6.28 -11.17
CA ASN A 28 17.78 -7.64 -11.33
C ASN A 28 16.89 -8.51 -12.22
N ILE A 29 16.29 -7.94 -13.24
CA ILE A 29 15.49 -8.71 -14.20
C ILE A 29 16.45 -9.22 -15.27
N ASP A 30 16.50 -10.55 -15.46
CA ASP A 30 17.34 -11.18 -16.47
C ASP A 30 16.62 -11.34 -17.82
N GLY A 31 15.32 -11.16 -17.84
CA GLY A 31 14.53 -11.17 -19.06
C GLY A 31 13.23 -11.96 -18.95
N PHE A 32 12.70 -12.29 -20.11
CA PHE A 32 11.41 -12.94 -20.27
C PHE A 32 11.54 -14.35 -20.88
N ILE A 33 10.54 -15.19 -20.63
CA ILE A 33 10.42 -16.52 -21.22
C ILE A 33 9.11 -16.55 -22.02
N ASP A 34 9.20 -16.68 -23.34
CA ASP A 34 8.05 -16.74 -24.23
C ASP A 34 8.32 -17.64 -25.44
N ARG A 35 7.27 -18.30 -25.96
CA ARG A 35 7.33 -19.11 -27.20
C ARG A 35 7.35 -18.26 -28.46
N ASN A 36 7.02 -16.99 -28.38
CA ASN A 36 6.95 -16.10 -29.54
C ASN A 36 8.36 -15.85 -30.09
N VAL A 37 8.61 -16.37 -31.31
CA VAL A 37 9.91 -16.28 -31.99
C VAL A 37 10.30 -14.82 -32.29
N GLU A 38 9.34 -13.97 -32.62
CA GLU A 38 9.58 -12.56 -32.89
C GLU A 38 10.08 -11.82 -31.61
N LYS A 39 9.47 -12.10 -30.48
CA LYS A 39 9.95 -11.58 -29.19
C LYS A 39 11.33 -12.13 -28.85
N GLN A 40 11.60 -13.41 -29.12
CA GLN A 40 12.92 -14.00 -28.89
C GLN A 40 14.02 -13.32 -29.72
N GLN A 41 13.68 -12.83 -30.91
CA GLN A 41 14.62 -12.14 -31.80
C GLN A 41 14.79 -10.65 -31.43
N ASN A 42 13.71 -9.98 -31.07
CA ASN A 42 13.67 -8.52 -30.91
C ASN A 42 13.71 -8.06 -29.43
N GLY A 43 13.57 -8.98 -28.49
CA GLY A 43 13.37 -8.65 -27.08
C GLY A 43 11.94 -8.22 -26.76
N TYR A 44 11.68 -7.90 -25.51
CA TYR A 44 10.41 -7.37 -25.02
C TYR A 44 10.64 -6.39 -23.86
N LEU A 45 10.08 -5.20 -23.93
CA LEU A 45 10.26 -4.12 -22.94
C LEU A 45 11.74 -3.77 -22.66
N GLY A 46 12.62 -3.94 -23.64
CA GLY A 46 14.04 -3.69 -23.51
C GLY A 46 14.87 -4.85 -22.97
N GLU A 47 14.23 -5.95 -22.56
CA GLU A 47 14.87 -7.14 -22.02
C GLU A 47 14.95 -8.27 -23.03
N GLN A 48 15.88 -9.21 -22.82
CA GLN A 48 15.97 -10.41 -23.64
C GLN A 48 14.78 -11.35 -23.43
N VAL A 49 14.45 -12.14 -24.46
CA VAL A 49 13.43 -13.18 -24.38
C VAL A 49 14.03 -14.52 -24.76
N ILE A 50 13.89 -15.52 -23.91
CA ILE A 50 14.38 -16.87 -24.16
C ILE A 50 13.25 -17.86 -24.39
N ALA A 51 13.55 -18.93 -25.14
CA ALA A 51 12.61 -20.02 -25.39
C ALA A 51 12.41 -20.85 -24.11
N PRO A 52 11.16 -21.33 -23.83
CA PRO A 52 10.86 -22.15 -22.64
C PRO A 52 11.72 -23.41 -22.51
N GLU A 53 12.14 -23.98 -23.61
CA GLU A 53 12.96 -25.20 -23.63
C GLU A 53 14.30 -25.02 -22.91
N LYS A 54 14.83 -23.78 -22.89
CA LYS A 54 16.11 -23.48 -22.22
C LYS A 54 16.04 -23.67 -20.72
N ILE A 55 14.91 -23.29 -20.09
CA ILE A 55 14.72 -23.41 -18.64
C ILE A 55 14.25 -24.82 -18.22
N LEU A 56 13.57 -25.56 -19.11
CA LEU A 56 13.07 -26.91 -18.80
C LEU A 56 14.15 -27.99 -18.89
N GLN A 57 15.31 -27.70 -19.47
CA GLN A 57 16.42 -28.65 -19.60
C GLN A 57 17.34 -28.70 -18.38
N LYS A 58 17.39 -27.63 -17.59
CA LYS A 58 18.28 -27.53 -16.45
C LYS A 58 17.70 -26.55 -15.41
N VAL A 59 17.55 -27.02 -14.18
CA VAL A 59 17.29 -26.15 -13.05
C VAL A 59 18.52 -25.30 -12.81
N ASP A 60 18.33 -24.00 -12.79
CA ASP A 60 19.37 -23.04 -12.51
C ASP A 60 19.12 -22.44 -11.12
N GLU A 61 20.09 -22.63 -10.22
CA GLU A 61 19.99 -22.12 -8.85
C GLU A 61 20.19 -20.61 -8.74
N GLU A 62 20.65 -19.95 -9.81
CA GLU A 62 20.88 -18.50 -9.83
C GLU A 62 19.64 -17.69 -10.17
N HIS A 63 18.60 -18.34 -10.74
CA HIS A 63 17.39 -17.67 -11.20
C HIS A 63 16.16 -18.14 -10.43
N ILE A 64 15.21 -17.21 -10.26
CA ILE A 64 13.83 -17.55 -9.92
C ILE A 64 12.93 -17.26 -11.11
N ILE A 65 11.87 -18.05 -11.26
CA ILE A 65 10.90 -17.91 -12.34
C ILE A 65 9.57 -17.42 -11.75
N ILE A 66 9.06 -16.30 -12.26
CA ILE A 66 7.75 -15.79 -11.89
C ILE A 66 6.79 -16.04 -13.05
N VAL A 67 5.72 -16.78 -12.79
CA VAL A 67 4.73 -17.17 -13.80
C VAL A 67 3.63 -16.13 -13.83
N ALA A 68 3.72 -15.19 -14.78
CA ALA A 68 2.81 -14.06 -14.96
C ALA A 68 1.85 -14.32 -16.13
N MET A 69 0.76 -15.02 -15.87
CA MET A 69 -0.28 -15.34 -16.86
C MET A 69 -1.59 -15.75 -16.19
N GLU A 70 -2.67 -15.88 -17.00
CA GLU A 70 -3.96 -16.35 -16.52
C GLU A 70 -3.84 -17.67 -15.75
N LYS A 71 -4.59 -17.81 -14.66
CA LYS A 71 -4.52 -18.93 -13.68
C LYS A 71 -4.43 -20.31 -14.32
N LYS A 72 -5.31 -20.62 -15.28
CA LYS A 72 -5.33 -21.94 -15.93
C LYS A 72 -4.04 -22.24 -16.72
N ALA A 73 -3.49 -21.25 -17.42
CA ALA A 73 -2.23 -21.35 -18.12
C ALA A 73 -1.05 -21.42 -17.15
N ALA A 74 -1.08 -20.61 -16.10
CA ALA A 74 -0.07 -20.60 -15.05
C ALA A 74 0.06 -21.96 -14.37
N GLU A 75 -1.05 -22.65 -14.05
CA GLU A 75 -1.04 -23.99 -13.50
C GLU A 75 -0.37 -25.04 -14.43
N GLN A 76 -0.52 -24.90 -15.74
CA GLN A 76 0.15 -25.77 -16.70
C GLN A 76 1.66 -25.55 -16.72
N VAL A 77 2.08 -24.28 -16.77
CA VAL A 77 3.51 -23.92 -16.74
C VAL A 77 4.13 -24.32 -15.41
N MET A 78 3.47 -24.09 -14.30
CA MET A 78 3.97 -24.50 -12.98
C MET A 78 4.16 -26.02 -12.88
N ARG A 79 3.27 -26.84 -13.47
CA ARG A 79 3.47 -28.29 -13.55
C ARG A 79 4.71 -28.67 -14.34
N LEU A 80 4.96 -28.00 -15.48
CA LEU A 80 6.16 -28.24 -16.30
C LEU A 80 7.44 -27.88 -15.54
N LEU A 81 7.46 -26.72 -14.88
CA LEU A 81 8.59 -26.29 -14.05
C LEU A 81 8.89 -27.29 -12.94
N ARG A 82 7.86 -27.76 -12.22
CA ARG A 82 8.02 -28.77 -11.17
C ARG A 82 8.55 -30.10 -11.73
N THR A 83 8.10 -30.52 -12.90
CA THR A 83 8.61 -31.72 -13.58
C THR A 83 10.08 -31.55 -13.98
N ALA A 84 10.50 -30.34 -14.30
CA ALA A 84 11.89 -29.99 -14.60
C ALA A 84 12.78 -29.86 -13.35
N GLY A 85 12.20 -29.97 -12.14
CA GLY A 85 12.93 -29.94 -10.86
C GLY A 85 12.85 -28.62 -10.08
N TYR A 86 12.11 -27.62 -10.58
CA TYR A 86 11.88 -26.36 -9.84
C TYR A 86 10.94 -26.61 -8.64
N ILE A 87 11.20 -25.90 -7.54
CA ILE A 87 10.44 -26.01 -6.29
C ILE A 87 9.55 -24.78 -6.14
N LYS A 88 8.22 -24.97 -6.09
CA LYS A 88 7.25 -23.89 -5.85
C LYS A 88 7.58 -23.17 -4.55
N ALA A 89 7.46 -21.83 -4.57
CA ALA A 89 7.77 -20.93 -3.47
C ALA A 89 9.25 -20.86 -3.04
N LEU A 90 10.15 -21.45 -3.84
CA LEU A 90 11.60 -21.33 -3.68
C LEU A 90 12.27 -20.83 -4.96
N ASP A 91 12.08 -21.53 -6.06
CA ASP A 91 12.68 -21.23 -7.37
C ASP A 91 11.64 -20.75 -8.39
N CYS A 92 10.36 -21.05 -8.18
CA CYS A 92 9.27 -20.62 -9.05
C CYS A 92 8.03 -20.21 -8.25
N PHE A 93 7.38 -19.12 -8.71
CA PHE A 93 6.26 -18.48 -8.06
C PHE A 93 5.13 -18.21 -9.05
N TYR A 94 3.88 -18.25 -8.60
CA TYR A 94 2.82 -17.50 -9.26
C TYR A 94 3.01 -16.02 -9.00
N ILE A 95 2.50 -15.16 -9.87
CA ILE A 95 2.60 -13.71 -9.73
C ILE A 95 2.01 -13.23 -8.38
N GLU A 96 0.87 -13.77 -7.98
CA GLU A 96 0.19 -13.40 -6.75
C GLU A 96 1.00 -13.83 -5.52
N ASP A 97 1.55 -15.07 -5.54
CA ASP A 97 2.38 -15.60 -4.45
C ASP A 97 3.71 -14.82 -4.30
N PHE A 98 4.27 -14.31 -5.42
CA PHE A 98 5.49 -13.50 -5.38
C PHE A 98 5.25 -12.08 -4.89
N LEU A 99 4.16 -11.46 -5.35
CA LEU A 99 3.80 -10.09 -5.00
C LEU A 99 3.03 -10.00 -3.68
N ASP A 100 2.99 -11.08 -2.90
CA ASP A 100 2.36 -11.05 -1.59
C ASP A 100 3.09 -10.11 -0.62
N PHE A 101 2.45 -9.86 0.52
CA PHE A 101 2.96 -8.92 1.52
C PHE A 101 4.35 -9.31 2.04
N TYR A 102 4.63 -10.62 2.21
CA TYR A 102 5.87 -11.10 2.81
C TYR A 102 6.97 -11.36 1.78
N THR A 103 6.65 -12.12 0.74
CA THR A 103 7.63 -12.61 -0.24
C THR A 103 8.31 -11.46 -0.98
N TYR A 104 7.53 -10.50 -1.45
CA TYR A 104 8.07 -9.40 -2.24
C TYR A 104 9.01 -8.49 -1.43
N GLN A 105 8.64 -8.14 -0.21
CA GLN A 105 9.48 -7.31 0.66
C GLN A 105 10.79 -8.02 1.04
N GLN A 106 10.71 -9.30 1.42
CA GLN A 106 11.90 -10.09 1.74
C GLN A 106 12.80 -10.25 0.51
N TYR A 107 12.22 -10.51 -0.65
CA TYR A 107 12.99 -10.64 -1.88
C TYR A 107 13.69 -9.34 -2.25
N ALA A 108 13.00 -8.20 -2.18
CA ALA A 108 13.59 -6.88 -2.42
C ALA A 108 14.81 -6.65 -1.49
N PHE A 109 14.67 -6.98 -0.22
CA PHE A 109 15.73 -6.77 0.76
C PHE A 109 16.90 -7.74 0.59
N PHE A 110 16.65 -9.05 0.62
CA PHE A 110 17.73 -10.05 0.67
C PHE A 110 18.36 -10.34 -0.70
N ALA A 111 17.63 -10.19 -1.79
CA ALA A 111 18.14 -10.48 -3.13
C ALA A 111 18.58 -9.23 -3.91
N ALA A 112 17.94 -8.07 -3.67
CA ALA A 112 18.21 -6.84 -4.39
C ALA A 112 18.87 -5.74 -3.52
N ASP A 113 19.04 -5.98 -2.22
CA ASP A 113 19.56 -5.01 -1.25
C ASP A 113 18.74 -3.70 -1.24
N LYS A 114 17.41 -3.84 -1.33
CA LYS A 114 16.45 -2.73 -1.40
C LYS A 114 15.33 -2.91 -0.40
N LEU A 115 15.04 -1.88 0.37
CA LEU A 115 13.93 -1.89 1.32
C LEU A 115 12.70 -1.24 0.71
N MET A 116 11.58 -1.97 0.73
CA MET A 116 10.29 -1.44 0.28
C MET A 116 9.23 -1.49 1.37
N ILE A 117 8.27 -0.59 1.27
CA ILE A 117 7.03 -0.60 2.07
C ILE A 117 5.86 -0.83 1.11
N SER A 118 4.95 -1.72 1.46
CA SER A 118 3.78 -2.06 0.62
C SER A 118 2.83 -0.88 0.39
N SER A 119 2.70 0.01 1.38
CA SER A 119 1.89 1.23 1.27
C SER A 119 2.24 2.20 2.40
N VAL A 120 2.17 3.49 2.10
CA VAL A 120 2.35 4.56 3.07
C VAL A 120 1.10 5.44 3.06
N CYS A 121 0.53 5.69 4.22
CA CYS A 121 -0.50 6.70 4.43
C CYS A 121 0.08 7.86 5.25
N MET A 122 -0.20 9.06 4.84
CA MET A 122 0.13 10.28 5.58
C MET A 122 -1.13 11.12 5.75
N ILE A 123 -1.40 11.56 6.96
CA ILE A 123 -2.56 12.38 7.31
C ILE A 123 -2.08 13.71 7.90
N PRO A 124 -1.78 14.72 7.05
CA PRO A 124 -1.29 16.01 7.53
C PRO A 124 -2.32 16.80 8.32
N SER A 125 -3.61 16.51 8.15
CA SER A 125 -4.69 17.17 8.87
C SER A 125 -5.84 16.21 9.17
N THR A 126 -6.30 16.18 10.42
CA THR A 126 -7.49 15.42 10.85
C THR A 126 -8.79 16.21 10.72
N VAL A 127 -8.74 17.45 10.21
CA VAL A 127 -9.93 18.29 9.99
C VAL A 127 -10.78 17.70 8.90
N CYS A 128 -12.07 17.49 9.19
CA CYS A 128 -13.07 17.01 8.24
C CYS A 128 -14.36 17.82 8.40
N ASN A 129 -15.07 18.01 7.31
CA ASN A 129 -16.40 18.62 7.32
C ASN A 129 -17.54 17.61 7.44
N LEU A 130 -17.23 16.32 7.45
CA LEU A 130 -18.17 15.24 7.81
C LEU A 130 -17.88 14.72 9.23
N LYS A 131 -18.93 14.19 9.88
CA LYS A 131 -18.86 13.60 11.21
C LYS A 131 -19.29 12.14 11.18
N CYS A 132 -18.57 11.34 10.39
CA CYS A 132 -18.88 9.92 10.23
C CYS A 132 -18.68 9.14 11.53
N LYS A 133 -19.70 8.44 12.01
CA LYS A 133 -19.73 7.71 13.28
C LYS A 133 -18.60 6.67 13.38
N ASP A 134 -18.40 5.86 12.34
CA ASP A 134 -17.37 4.83 12.28
C ASP A 134 -16.17 5.26 11.41
N CYS A 135 -15.75 6.53 11.54
CA CYS A 135 -14.62 7.06 10.81
C CYS A 135 -13.32 6.34 11.20
N LEU A 136 -12.67 5.69 10.24
CA LEU A 136 -11.43 4.93 10.45
C LEU A 136 -10.24 5.78 10.89
N ASN A 137 -10.29 7.09 10.60
CA ASN A 137 -9.29 8.07 11.05
C ASN A 137 -9.73 8.79 12.36
N PHE A 138 -10.84 8.38 12.94
CA PHE A 138 -11.39 8.94 14.19
C PHE A 138 -11.60 10.45 14.18
N SER A 139 -11.74 11.08 13.00
CA SER A 139 -11.83 12.55 12.86
C SER A 139 -12.86 13.21 13.79
N PRO A 140 -14.09 12.69 13.97
CA PRO A 140 -15.08 13.32 14.85
C PRO A 140 -14.74 13.27 16.33
N TYR A 141 -13.82 12.39 16.72
CA TYR A 141 -13.50 12.11 18.12
C TYR A 141 -12.30 12.90 18.65
N PHE A 142 -11.64 13.69 17.79
CA PHE A 142 -10.54 14.54 18.21
C PHE A 142 -11.03 15.71 19.04
N LYS A 143 -10.55 15.85 20.27
CA LYS A 143 -10.77 17.05 21.11
C LYS A 143 -10.11 18.29 20.48
N LYS A 144 -8.98 18.11 19.82
CA LYS A 144 -8.25 19.13 19.06
C LYS A 144 -7.70 18.48 17.79
N HIS A 145 -8.10 18.99 16.65
CA HIS A 145 -7.58 18.50 15.38
C HIS A 145 -6.08 18.72 15.24
N ILE A 146 -5.43 17.76 14.62
CA ILE A 146 -4.03 17.85 14.18
C ILE A 146 -4.00 18.61 12.86
N ILE A 147 -3.10 19.56 12.73
CA ILE A 147 -2.81 20.28 11.50
C ILE A 147 -1.30 20.47 11.44
N HIS A 148 -0.65 19.77 10.55
CA HIS A 148 0.78 19.90 10.29
C HIS A 148 1.01 20.85 9.11
N ASP A 149 1.99 21.71 9.22
CA ASP A 149 2.44 22.55 8.12
C ASP A 149 3.29 21.75 7.12
N PHE A 150 3.53 22.32 5.96
CA PHE A 150 4.32 21.68 4.92
C PHE A 150 5.76 21.34 5.37
N THR A 151 6.37 22.14 6.25
CA THR A 151 7.75 21.89 6.72
C THR A 151 7.83 20.62 7.53
N PHE A 152 6.84 20.37 8.39
CA PHE A 152 6.69 19.13 9.14
C PHE A 152 6.49 17.94 8.20
N VAL A 153 5.54 18.05 7.27
CA VAL A 153 5.21 17.00 6.28
C VAL A 153 6.42 16.66 5.42
N LYS A 154 7.13 17.68 4.91
CA LYS A 154 8.35 17.51 4.12
C LYS A 154 9.43 16.74 4.88
N ARG A 155 9.68 17.11 6.14
CA ARG A 155 10.67 16.43 6.98
C ARG A 155 10.34 14.95 7.11
N ASP A 156 9.10 14.60 7.38
CA ASP A 156 8.67 13.21 7.54
C ASP A 156 8.86 12.41 6.25
N ILE A 157 8.50 13.00 5.10
CA ILE A 157 8.72 12.39 3.77
C ILE A 157 10.23 12.16 3.53
N ASP A 158 11.05 13.18 3.74
CA ASP A 158 12.51 13.08 3.53
C ASP A 158 13.14 12.04 4.47
N THR A 159 12.66 11.96 5.71
CA THR A 159 13.14 10.97 6.67
C THR A 159 12.78 9.56 6.22
N LEU A 160 11.54 9.32 5.79
CA LEU A 160 11.12 8.01 5.28
C LEU A 160 11.99 7.57 4.10
N PHE A 161 12.19 8.44 3.10
CA PHE A 161 12.95 8.08 1.91
C PHE A 161 14.47 7.99 2.10
N ARG A 162 14.98 8.25 3.28
CA ARG A 162 16.32 7.81 3.67
C ARG A 162 16.40 6.31 3.98
N TRP A 163 15.29 5.73 4.42
CA TRP A 163 15.22 4.33 4.83
C TRP A 163 14.80 3.39 3.71
N ILE A 164 13.79 3.78 2.94
CA ILE A 164 13.17 2.91 1.94
C ILE A 164 13.61 3.28 0.53
N ASP A 165 13.64 2.32 -0.34
CA ASP A 165 13.96 2.49 -1.76
C ASP A 165 12.70 2.64 -2.62
N TYR A 166 11.57 2.07 -2.19
CA TYR A 166 10.37 2.03 -3.00
C TYR A 166 9.08 1.83 -2.17
N THR A 167 8.00 2.39 -2.68
CA THR A 167 6.63 2.07 -2.27
C THR A 167 5.69 2.05 -3.47
N PRO A 168 4.84 1.00 -3.64
CA PRO A 168 3.81 1.00 -4.68
C PRO A 168 2.78 2.11 -4.50
N ARG A 169 2.50 2.51 -3.26
CA ARG A 169 1.43 3.46 -2.96
C ARG A 169 1.84 4.44 -1.88
N PHE A 170 1.78 5.71 -2.19
CA PHE A 170 1.89 6.79 -1.21
C PHE A 170 0.62 7.62 -1.21
N GLN A 171 -0.17 7.51 -0.16
CA GLN A 171 -1.45 8.19 -0.04
C GLN A 171 -1.35 9.38 0.91
N VAL A 172 -1.66 10.57 0.41
CA VAL A 172 -1.90 11.76 1.23
C VAL A 172 -3.40 11.87 1.46
N SER A 173 -3.81 11.55 2.67
CA SER A 173 -5.21 11.56 3.10
C SER A 173 -5.43 12.59 4.21
N GLY A 174 -6.50 12.45 4.96
CA GLY A 174 -6.80 13.37 6.06
C GLY A 174 -8.10 13.04 6.76
N GLY A 175 -8.66 14.04 7.43
CA GLY A 175 -10.10 14.12 7.60
C GLY A 175 -10.73 14.35 6.23
N GLU A 176 -10.65 15.60 5.71
CA GLU A 176 -10.89 15.90 4.29
C GLU A 176 -9.66 16.64 3.74
N PRO A 177 -8.91 16.03 2.81
CA PRO A 177 -7.67 16.61 2.31
C PRO A 177 -7.84 17.98 1.63
N LEU A 178 -8.98 18.22 0.98
CA LEU A 178 -9.25 19.51 0.31
C LEU A 178 -9.41 20.69 1.28
N LEU A 179 -9.54 20.42 2.59
CA LEU A 179 -9.47 21.46 3.62
C LEU A 179 -8.03 21.81 4.02
N ASN A 180 -7.05 21.01 3.61
CA ASN A 180 -5.64 21.30 3.87
C ASN A 180 -5.06 22.17 2.77
N LYS A 181 -4.71 23.41 3.09
CA LYS A 181 -4.12 24.39 2.14
C LYS A 181 -2.80 23.93 1.51
N ASP A 182 -2.04 23.04 2.20
CA ASP A 182 -0.75 22.56 1.74
C ASP A 182 -0.85 21.21 0.99
N LEU A 183 -2.07 20.70 0.70
CA LEU A 183 -2.26 19.45 -0.05
C LEU A 183 -1.53 19.46 -1.39
N GLY A 184 -1.83 20.46 -2.25
CA GLY A 184 -1.21 20.55 -3.57
C GLY A 184 0.32 20.59 -3.49
N ARG A 185 0.86 21.38 -2.56
CA ARG A 185 2.31 21.49 -2.33
C ARG A 185 2.93 20.15 -1.90
N THR A 186 2.24 19.39 -1.05
CA THR A 186 2.69 18.05 -0.61
C THR A 186 2.72 17.07 -1.77
N LEU A 187 1.66 17.03 -2.59
CA LEU A 187 1.57 16.13 -3.74
C LEU A 187 2.66 16.43 -4.79
N VAL A 188 2.87 17.72 -5.10
CA VAL A 188 3.94 18.18 -5.99
C VAL A 188 5.32 17.78 -5.44
N TYR A 189 5.55 17.98 -4.15
CA TYR A 189 6.82 17.62 -3.51
C TYR A 189 7.15 16.12 -3.63
N LEU A 190 6.16 15.25 -3.44
CA LEU A 190 6.32 13.81 -3.63
C LEU A 190 6.69 13.47 -5.07
N ASP A 191 6.01 14.08 -6.05
CA ASP A 191 6.29 13.81 -7.46
C ASP A 191 7.68 14.32 -7.88
N GLU A 192 8.02 15.55 -7.58
CA GLU A 192 9.27 16.17 -8.01
C GLU A 192 10.51 15.51 -7.39
N ASN A 193 10.42 15.00 -6.16
CA ASN A 193 11.58 14.50 -5.43
C ASN A 193 11.65 12.96 -5.38
N TYR A 194 10.51 12.26 -5.46
CA TYR A 194 10.45 10.83 -5.16
C TYR A 194 9.66 9.99 -6.18
N ARG A 195 9.20 10.56 -7.32
CA ARG A 195 8.40 9.83 -8.32
C ARG A 195 9.01 8.51 -8.78
N ASN A 196 10.31 8.44 -8.94
CA ASN A 196 11.01 7.23 -9.35
C ASN A 196 11.05 6.14 -8.26
N ARG A 197 10.57 6.45 -7.06
CA ARG A 197 10.52 5.57 -5.90
C ARG A 197 9.08 5.32 -5.43
N ILE A 198 8.09 5.93 -6.11
CA ILE A 198 6.66 5.79 -5.81
C ILE A 198 5.94 5.44 -7.11
N GLU A 199 5.27 4.29 -7.15
CA GLU A 199 4.47 3.93 -8.32
C GLU A 199 3.22 4.80 -8.44
N SER A 200 2.42 4.90 -7.36
CA SER A 200 1.20 5.72 -7.31
C SER A 200 1.22 6.72 -6.18
N ILE A 201 1.11 8.01 -6.50
CA ILE A 201 0.83 9.08 -5.53
C ILE A 201 -0.67 9.33 -5.55
N GLU A 202 -1.31 9.22 -4.38
CA GLU A 202 -2.75 9.16 -4.25
C GLU A 202 -3.28 10.17 -3.24
N THR A 203 -4.52 10.63 -3.45
CA THR A 203 -5.30 11.33 -2.43
C THR A 203 -6.72 10.77 -2.38
N VAL A 204 -7.34 10.76 -1.18
CA VAL A 204 -8.72 10.29 -0.99
C VAL A 204 -9.57 11.46 -0.56
N ILE A 205 -10.62 11.78 -1.29
CA ILE A 205 -11.54 12.89 -1.01
C ILE A 205 -12.96 12.38 -0.82
N ASN A 206 -13.72 13.01 0.06
CA ASN A 206 -15.06 12.55 0.45
C ASN A 206 -16.21 13.10 -0.44
N GLY A 207 -15.89 13.78 -1.52
CA GLY A 207 -16.87 14.32 -2.47
C GLY A 207 -17.71 15.50 -1.96
N SER A 208 -17.40 16.04 -0.78
CA SER A 208 -18.16 17.16 -0.20
C SER A 208 -17.66 18.54 -0.68
N ILE A 209 -16.49 18.59 -1.28
CA ILE A 209 -15.84 19.82 -1.76
C ILE A 209 -15.39 19.58 -3.20
N VAL A 210 -15.74 20.51 -4.10
CA VAL A 210 -15.24 20.47 -5.48
C VAL A 210 -13.82 21.01 -5.52
N PRO A 211 -12.82 20.26 -6.02
CA PRO A 211 -11.44 20.74 -6.06
C PRO A 211 -11.29 21.99 -6.93
N GLY A 212 -10.44 22.93 -6.51
CA GLY A 212 -10.17 24.16 -7.26
C GLY A 212 -9.42 23.88 -8.58
N ASP A 213 -9.54 24.79 -9.57
CA ASP A 213 -8.92 24.64 -10.89
C ASP A 213 -7.39 24.53 -10.83
N GLU A 214 -6.77 25.26 -9.92
CA GLU A 214 -5.31 25.19 -9.70
C GLU A 214 -4.88 23.80 -9.21
N LEU A 215 -5.55 23.27 -8.19
CA LEU A 215 -5.27 21.95 -7.68
C LEU A 215 -5.52 20.86 -8.73
N CYS A 216 -6.58 20.99 -9.56
CA CYS A 216 -6.83 20.05 -10.66
C CYS A 216 -5.70 20.08 -11.70
N ARG A 217 -5.18 21.25 -12.06
CA ARG A 217 -4.02 21.33 -12.95
C ARG A 217 -2.79 20.64 -12.36
N LEU A 218 -2.48 20.91 -11.09
CA LEU A 218 -1.38 20.25 -10.39
C LEU A 218 -1.56 18.73 -10.33
N MET A 219 -2.74 18.24 -9.96
CA MET A 219 -3.01 16.80 -9.91
C MET A 219 -2.83 16.15 -11.28
N LYS A 220 -3.24 16.80 -12.38
CA LYS A 220 -3.03 16.29 -13.74
C LYS A 220 -1.56 16.30 -14.14
N GLU A 221 -0.86 17.41 -13.94
CA GLU A 221 0.54 17.58 -14.29
C GLU A 221 1.43 16.55 -13.57
N HIS A 222 1.19 16.37 -12.30
CA HIS A 222 1.94 15.48 -11.43
C HIS A 222 1.35 14.04 -11.34
N ARG A 223 0.42 13.68 -12.24
CA ARG A 223 -0.15 12.33 -12.33
C ARG A 223 -0.62 11.79 -10.97
N ILE A 224 -1.34 12.63 -10.23
CA ILE A 224 -1.93 12.26 -8.95
C ILE A 224 -3.22 11.49 -9.20
N LYS A 225 -3.38 10.36 -8.54
CA LYS A 225 -4.58 9.54 -8.58
C LYS A 225 -5.53 9.94 -7.47
N VAL A 226 -6.80 10.13 -7.81
CA VAL A 226 -7.84 10.52 -6.85
C VAL A 226 -8.76 9.34 -6.57
N TYR A 227 -8.90 8.98 -5.30
CA TYR A 227 -9.98 8.12 -4.84
C TYR A 227 -11.10 9.03 -4.35
N LEU A 228 -12.24 8.97 -5.02
CA LEU A 228 -13.44 9.74 -4.68
C LEU A 228 -14.40 8.82 -3.94
N ASP A 229 -14.49 9.00 -2.61
CA ASP A 229 -15.38 8.21 -1.77
C ASP A 229 -16.85 8.51 -2.11
N ASP A 230 -17.61 7.48 -2.44
CA ASP A 230 -19.04 7.61 -2.73
C ASP A 230 -19.91 7.41 -1.48
N TYR A 231 -20.28 8.50 -0.86
CA TYR A 231 -21.15 8.53 0.33
C TYR A 231 -22.58 8.97 0.02
N ARG A 232 -22.96 9.11 -1.28
CA ARG A 232 -24.25 9.66 -1.72
C ARG A 232 -25.48 8.89 -1.26
N GLU A 233 -25.32 7.61 -0.95
CA GLU A 233 -26.42 6.77 -0.45
C GLU A 233 -26.85 7.22 0.96
N ASN A 234 -25.90 7.40 1.86
CA ASN A 234 -26.14 7.72 3.28
C ASN A 234 -25.99 9.20 3.62
N VAL A 235 -25.37 9.99 2.72
CA VAL A 235 -25.21 11.44 2.81
C VAL A 235 -25.73 12.11 1.53
N PRO A 236 -27.07 12.11 1.29
CA PRO A 236 -27.64 12.58 0.03
C PRO A 236 -27.30 14.03 -0.34
N GLN A 237 -26.93 14.85 0.62
CA GLN A 237 -26.50 16.23 0.44
C GLN A 237 -25.24 16.35 -0.43
N LEU A 238 -24.45 15.28 -0.54
CA LEU A 238 -23.24 15.26 -1.35
C LEU A 238 -23.48 15.05 -2.86
N ARG A 239 -24.72 14.72 -3.27
CA ARG A 239 -25.00 14.34 -4.67
C ARG A 239 -24.57 15.40 -5.68
N GLU A 240 -24.85 16.66 -5.39
CA GLU A 240 -24.49 17.74 -6.30
C GLU A 240 -22.97 17.97 -6.36
N THR A 241 -22.31 18.10 -5.19
CA THR A 241 -20.87 18.31 -5.12
C THR A 241 -20.07 17.12 -5.65
N TYR A 242 -20.55 15.89 -5.42
CA TYR A 242 -19.96 14.69 -6.00
C TYR A 242 -20.00 14.75 -7.54
N THR A 243 -21.18 15.03 -8.13
CA THR A 243 -21.32 15.14 -9.59
C THR A 243 -20.40 16.22 -10.15
N GLN A 244 -20.37 17.40 -9.55
CA GLN A 244 -19.48 18.49 -9.95
C GLN A 244 -18.00 18.12 -9.81
N THR A 245 -17.65 17.30 -8.81
CA THR A 245 -16.30 16.81 -8.62
C THR A 245 -15.92 15.84 -9.75
N VAL A 246 -16.79 14.88 -10.09
CA VAL A 246 -16.58 13.97 -11.22
C VAL A 246 -16.37 14.73 -12.53
N GLU A 247 -17.30 15.65 -12.87
CA GLU A 247 -17.21 16.50 -14.06
C GLU A 247 -15.88 17.28 -14.10
N LYS A 248 -15.41 17.73 -12.93
CA LYS A 248 -14.15 18.47 -12.81
C LYS A 248 -12.95 17.55 -13.04
N LEU A 249 -12.90 16.38 -12.42
CA LEU A 249 -11.82 15.41 -12.60
C LEU A 249 -11.73 14.96 -14.07
N GLU A 250 -12.87 14.66 -14.69
CA GLU A 250 -12.95 14.28 -16.11
C GLU A 250 -12.51 15.44 -17.04
N LYS A 251 -12.99 16.65 -16.80
CA LYS A 251 -12.61 17.84 -17.57
C LYS A 251 -11.10 18.06 -17.60
N TYR A 252 -10.43 17.82 -16.49
CA TYR A 252 -8.96 17.94 -16.40
C TYR A 252 -8.21 16.68 -16.81
N GLY A 253 -8.93 15.55 -17.07
CA GLY A 253 -8.35 14.27 -17.41
C GLY A 253 -7.48 13.70 -16.28
N ILE A 254 -7.89 13.90 -15.03
CA ILE A 254 -7.24 13.35 -13.84
C ILE A 254 -7.65 11.88 -13.73
N GLU A 255 -6.70 10.99 -13.39
CA GLU A 255 -7.03 9.61 -13.06
C GLU A 255 -7.78 9.55 -11.73
N TRP A 256 -8.96 8.95 -11.74
CA TRP A 256 -9.74 8.81 -10.51
C TRP A 256 -10.47 7.47 -10.44
N ILE A 257 -10.83 7.07 -9.25
CA ILE A 257 -11.58 5.85 -8.93
C ILE A 257 -12.82 6.26 -8.15
N ASP A 258 -13.99 5.77 -8.58
CA ASP A 258 -15.20 5.76 -7.77
C ASP A 258 -15.01 4.73 -6.64
N ASN A 259 -14.76 5.23 -5.44
CA ASN A 259 -14.49 4.39 -4.27
C ASN A 259 -15.80 4.07 -3.54
N TYR A 260 -16.69 3.35 -4.25
CA TYR A 260 -17.93 2.86 -3.66
C TYR A 260 -17.68 1.57 -2.87
N VAL A 261 -18.13 1.56 -1.62
CA VAL A 261 -18.25 0.36 -0.80
C VAL A 261 -19.65 0.32 -0.18
N PRO A 262 -20.33 -0.84 -0.17
CA PRO A 262 -21.72 -0.93 0.31
C PRO A 262 -21.83 -0.77 1.83
N GLU A 263 -20.82 -1.21 2.58
CA GLU A 263 -20.77 -1.22 4.04
C GLU A 263 -19.34 -1.01 4.52
N TRP A 264 -19.17 -0.36 5.67
CA TRP A 264 -17.90 -0.32 6.38
C TRP A 264 -17.82 -1.43 7.43
N PHE A 265 -16.59 -1.81 7.77
CA PHE A 265 -16.32 -2.51 9.02
C PHE A 265 -16.28 -1.49 10.15
N SER A 266 -17.09 -1.69 11.20
CA SER A 266 -16.86 -0.98 12.45
C SER A 266 -15.67 -1.62 13.15
N LEU A 267 -14.74 -0.80 13.65
CA LEU A 267 -13.66 -1.28 14.52
C LEU A 267 -14.20 -1.57 15.95
N ASP A 268 -15.40 -1.09 16.25
CA ASP A 268 -16.21 -1.35 17.44
C ASP A 268 -15.42 -1.26 18.76
N VAL A 269 -14.63 -0.20 18.87
CA VAL A 269 -13.67 0.01 19.97
C VAL A 269 -14.33 0.16 21.35
N GLU A 270 -15.63 0.47 21.40
CA GLU A 270 -16.40 0.62 22.63
C GLU A 270 -16.85 -0.72 23.20
N HIS A 271 -17.10 -1.73 22.35
CA HIS A 271 -17.68 -3.01 22.76
C HIS A 271 -16.72 -4.18 22.56
N THR A 272 -15.65 -4.01 21.80
CA THR A 272 -14.66 -5.07 21.59
C THR A 272 -13.71 -5.17 22.77
N GLU A 273 -13.56 -6.37 23.33
CA GLU A 273 -12.65 -6.69 24.40
C GLU A 273 -12.01 -8.06 24.17
N HIS A 274 -10.71 -8.08 23.95
CA HIS A 274 -9.90 -9.29 23.71
C HIS A 274 -8.87 -9.53 24.83
N SER A 275 -9.16 -9.06 26.05
CA SER A 275 -8.24 -9.21 27.19
C SER A 275 -8.07 -10.67 27.65
N ASP A 276 -8.95 -11.58 27.23
CA ASP A 276 -8.86 -13.01 27.43
C ASP A 276 -8.01 -13.76 26.38
N MET A 277 -7.64 -13.09 25.28
CA MET A 277 -6.76 -13.65 24.27
C MET A 277 -5.31 -13.71 24.78
N THR A 278 -4.65 -14.83 24.51
CA THR A 278 -3.20 -14.96 24.70
C THR A 278 -2.42 -14.13 23.67
N ASP A 279 -1.15 -13.84 23.94
CA ASP A 279 -0.29 -13.12 22.99
C ASP A 279 -0.25 -13.80 21.62
N LEU A 280 -0.13 -15.12 21.55
CA LEU A 280 -0.15 -15.87 20.30
C LEU A 280 -1.49 -15.73 19.53
N GLN A 281 -2.62 -15.63 20.23
CA GLN A 281 -3.91 -15.38 19.60
C GLN A 281 -4.00 -13.96 19.04
N LEU A 282 -3.46 -12.97 19.76
CA LEU A 282 -3.40 -11.57 19.30
C LEU A 282 -2.42 -11.40 18.14
N GLU A 283 -1.28 -12.11 18.13
CA GLU A 283 -0.37 -12.16 16.98
C GLU A 283 -1.08 -12.69 15.74
N ASN A 284 -1.73 -13.85 15.85
CA ASN A 284 -2.50 -14.41 14.74
C ASN A 284 -3.65 -13.48 14.30
N TYR A 285 -4.27 -12.78 15.24
CA TYR A 285 -5.32 -11.81 14.94
C TYR A 285 -4.79 -10.62 14.13
N PHE A 286 -3.62 -10.10 14.53
CA PHE A 286 -2.95 -9.02 13.82
C PHE A 286 -2.45 -9.44 12.43
N ASP A 287 -1.87 -10.64 12.31
CA ASP A 287 -1.40 -11.17 11.04
C ASP A 287 -2.51 -11.36 10.01
N ASN A 288 -3.71 -11.74 10.47
CA ASN A 288 -4.88 -11.89 9.62
C ASN A 288 -5.68 -10.59 9.40
N CYS A 289 -5.25 -9.48 10.03
CA CYS A 289 -5.87 -8.19 9.80
C CYS A 289 -5.47 -7.62 8.44
N GLY A 290 -6.47 -7.33 7.60
CA GLY A 290 -6.26 -6.71 6.29
C GLY A 290 -5.98 -5.21 6.34
N SER A 291 -5.62 -4.62 7.51
CA SER A 291 -5.23 -3.20 7.59
C SER A 291 -4.02 -2.94 6.70
N PRO A 292 -4.19 -2.22 5.58
CA PRO A 292 -3.17 -2.19 4.53
C PRO A 292 -2.13 -1.08 4.71
N TRP A 293 -2.30 -0.22 5.72
CA TRP A 293 -1.62 1.06 5.73
C TRP A 293 -0.64 1.22 6.87
N ASN A 294 0.63 1.45 6.51
CA ASN A 294 1.62 2.03 7.42
C ASN A 294 1.42 3.54 7.45
N CYS A 295 1.29 4.12 8.63
CA CYS A 295 1.10 5.56 8.77
C CYS A 295 2.42 6.26 9.09
N LEU A 296 2.72 7.35 8.39
CA LEU A 296 3.90 8.18 8.60
C LEU A 296 3.51 9.48 9.31
N GLU A 297 4.03 9.69 10.52
CA GLU A 297 3.90 10.95 11.25
C GLU A 297 5.06 11.15 12.23
N ASN A 298 5.59 12.35 12.34
CA ASN A 298 6.62 12.77 13.27
C ASN A 298 7.90 11.92 13.21
N GLU A 299 8.35 11.62 11.99
CA GLU A 299 9.52 10.76 11.72
C GLU A 299 9.40 9.36 12.35
N ARG A 300 8.15 8.87 12.48
CA ARG A 300 7.79 7.53 12.92
C ARG A 300 6.92 6.84 11.90
N LEU A 301 7.13 5.56 11.74
CA LEU A 301 6.32 4.70 10.91
C LEU A 301 5.50 3.78 11.80
N TYR A 302 4.19 3.89 11.71
CA TYR A 302 3.23 3.10 12.49
C TYR A 302 2.78 1.88 11.69
N SER A 303 2.73 0.72 12.30
CA SER A 303 2.30 -0.52 11.64
C SER A 303 0.78 -0.61 11.43
N CYS A 304 0.00 0.22 12.14
CA CYS A 304 -1.46 0.30 12.02
C CYS A 304 -1.91 1.77 12.13
N ASN A 305 -2.45 2.31 11.03
CA ASN A 305 -2.96 3.70 11.04
C ASN A 305 -4.18 3.86 11.96
N PHE A 306 -5.01 2.83 12.13
CA PHE A 306 -6.17 2.90 13.03
C PHE A 306 -5.73 3.02 14.49
N ALA A 307 -4.75 2.20 14.93
CA ALA A 307 -4.18 2.30 16.26
C ALA A 307 -3.59 3.69 16.51
N HIS A 308 -2.83 4.22 15.54
CA HIS A 308 -2.22 5.53 15.65
C HIS A 308 -3.26 6.64 15.85
N PHE A 309 -4.31 6.70 15.02
CA PHE A 309 -5.32 7.75 15.14
C PHE A 309 -6.28 7.52 16.33
N ALA A 310 -6.52 6.29 16.75
CA ALA A 310 -7.22 5.99 17.99
C ALA A 310 -6.46 6.54 19.22
N ALA A 311 -5.13 6.38 19.25
CA ALA A 311 -4.28 6.95 20.28
C ALA A 311 -4.29 8.48 20.26
N LYS A 312 -4.17 9.09 19.07
CA LYS A 312 -4.26 10.56 18.91
C LYS A 312 -5.62 11.12 19.31
N ALA A 313 -6.69 10.39 19.11
CA ALA A 313 -8.04 10.75 19.57
C ALA A 313 -8.23 10.54 21.07
N GLY A 314 -7.28 9.91 21.76
CA GLY A 314 -7.33 9.62 23.20
C GLY A 314 -8.22 8.43 23.57
N ILE A 315 -8.45 7.52 22.63
CA ILE A 315 -9.23 6.29 22.82
C ILE A 315 -8.37 5.20 23.48
N ILE A 316 -7.09 5.13 23.09
CA ILE A 316 -6.08 4.22 23.65
C ILE A 316 -4.81 5.00 23.98
N GLU A 317 -3.86 4.36 24.66
CA GLU A 317 -2.50 4.88 24.83
C GLU A 317 -1.58 4.35 23.72
N GLU A 318 -0.71 5.22 23.18
CA GLU A 318 0.36 4.83 22.24
C GLU A 318 1.48 4.13 22.99
N THR A 319 2.00 3.06 22.45
CA THR A 319 3.15 2.32 23.01
C THR A 319 4.33 2.29 22.03
N GLU A 320 5.53 1.96 22.52
CA GLU A 320 6.73 1.85 21.69
C GLU A 320 6.64 0.72 20.64
N ASN A 321 5.74 -0.24 20.83
CA ASN A 321 5.50 -1.30 19.84
C ASN A 321 4.63 -0.86 18.64
N ASP A 322 3.99 0.31 18.72
CA ASP A 322 3.09 0.77 17.68
C ASP A 322 3.82 1.39 16.49
N TYR A 323 5.09 1.77 16.69
CA TYR A 323 5.88 2.48 15.67
C TYR A 323 7.35 2.08 15.62
N PHE A 324 7.97 2.35 14.48
CA PHE A 324 9.41 2.36 14.27
C PHE A 324 9.90 3.80 14.18
N ASP A 325 10.90 4.18 15.02
CA ASP A 325 11.50 5.53 14.98
C ASP A 325 12.51 5.63 13.84
N LEU A 326 12.24 6.55 12.90
CA LEU A 326 13.03 6.76 11.68
C LEU A 326 14.17 7.79 11.85
N LYS A 327 14.28 8.46 13.01
CA LYS A 327 15.25 9.57 13.19
C LYS A 327 16.69 9.11 13.07
N ASP A 328 16.99 7.99 13.71
CA ASP A 328 18.35 7.46 13.81
C ASP A 328 18.64 6.46 12.68
N TYR A 329 18.78 7.00 11.46
CA TYR A 329 19.09 6.17 10.30
C TYR A 329 20.42 5.40 10.48
N SER A 330 20.38 4.12 10.19
CA SER A 330 21.54 3.24 10.13
C SER A 330 21.28 2.09 9.18
N GLU A 331 22.26 1.72 8.35
CA GLU A 331 22.18 0.56 7.46
C GLU A 331 21.90 -0.74 8.23
N VAL A 332 22.50 -0.89 9.41
CA VAL A 332 22.28 -2.07 10.28
C VAL A 332 20.82 -2.17 10.73
N ARG A 333 20.17 -1.04 10.99
CA ARG A 333 18.78 -0.99 11.43
C ARG A 333 17.76 -1.19 10.31
N LYS A 334 18.16 -1.25 9.05
CA LYS A 334 17.25 -1.59 7.95
C LYS A 334 16.61 -2.98 8.12
N THR A 335 17.35 -3.93 8.69
CA THR A 335 16.79 -5.26 9.01
C THR A 335 15.71 -5.15 10.09
N GLU A 336 15.92 -4.32 11.12
CA GLU A 336 14.92 -4.07 12.17
C GLU A 336 13.64 -3.44 11.57
N LEU A 337 13.80 -2.50 10.61
CA LEU A 337 12.66 -1.91 9.93
C LEU A 337 11.93 -2.94 9.05
N LEU A 338 12.65 -3.82 8.34
CA LEU A 338 12.03 -4.90 7.58
C LEU A 338 11.23 -5.83 8.50
N GLU A 339 11.79 -6.25 9.63
CA GLU A 339 11.10 -7.08 10.62
C GLU A 339 9.84 -6.39 11.14
N PHE A 340 9.92 -5.10 11.46
CA PHE A 340 8.76 -4.30 11.85
C PHE A 340 7.68 -4.26 10.75
N LEU A 341 8.06 -4.05 9.49
CA LEU A 341 7.14 -4.03 8.35
C LEU A 341 6.47 -5.39 8.11
N LEU A 342 7.19 -6.48 8.36
CA LEU A 342 6.67 -7.84 8.31
C LEU A 342 5.89 -8.25 9.57
N LYS A 343 5.66 -7.30 10.49
CA LYS A 343 4.97 -7.51 11.76
C LYS A 343 5.72 -8.40 12.76
N TYR A 344 7.02 -8.61 12.56
CA TYR A 344 7.90 -9.32 13.50
C TYR A 344 8.44 -8.35 14.55
N THR A 345 7.56 -7.75 15.32
CA THR A 345 7.92 -6.93 16.48
C THR A 345 8.12 -7.81 17.71
N THR A 346 8.70 -7.25 18.78
CA THR A 346 8.89 -7.97 20.05
C THR A 346 7.60 -8.59 20.59
N LYS A 347 6.46 -7.94 20.33
CA LYS A 347 5.14 -8.35 20.80
C LYS A 347 4.32 -9.05 19.71
N GLY A 348 4.60 -8.81 18.43
CA GLY A 348 3.90 -9.40 17.30
C GLY A 348 2.51 -8.81 16.99
N TYR A 349 2.03 -7.85 17.78
CA TYR A 349 0.75 -7.15 17.58
C TYR A 349 0.77 -5.77 18.25
N VAL A 350 -0.18 -4.89 17.92
CA VAL A 350 -0.38 -3.60 18.57
C VAL A 350 -1.45 -3.68 19.67
N ASP A 351 -1.32 -2.90 20.75
CA ASP A 351 -2.26 -2.97 21.88
C ASP A 351 -3.70 -2.64 21.50
N PHE A 352 -3.89 -1.88 20.43
CA PHE A 352 -5.20 -1.61 19.84
C PHE A 352 -5.97 -2.88 19.45
N CYS A 353 -5.28 -3.96 19.07
CA CYS A 353 -5.91 -5.25 18.73
C CYS A 353 -6.78 -5.80 19.88
N LYS A 354 -6.48 -5.45 21.13
CA LYS A 354 -7.28 -5.84 22.29
C LYS A 354 -8.64 -5.15 22.35
N LYS A 355 -8.79 -4.04 21.63
CA LYS A 355 -9.98 -3.17 21.62
C LYS A 355 -10.59 -3.01 20.23
N CYS A 356 -10.14 -3.75 19.24
CA CYS A 356 -10.50 -3.56 17.85
C CYS A 356 -11.13 -4.84 17.27
N ALA A 357 -12.29 -4.73 16.65
CA ALA A 357 -12.93 -5.85 15.96
C ALA A 357 -12.21 -6.29 14.69
N GLY A 358 -11.13 -5.60 14.29
CA GLY A 358 -10.28 -5.93 13.16
C GLY A 358 -10.84 -5.49 11.81
N TRP A 359 -9.94 -5.40 10.85
CA TRP A 359 -10.26 -5.13 9.44
C TRP A 359 -10.07 -6.42 8.64
N SER A 360 -11.03 -7.32 8.72
CA SER A 360 -11.01 -8.62 8.04
C SER A 360 -12.42 -9.13 7.78
N GLU A 361 -12.56 -10.11 6.89
CA GLU A 361 -13.84 -10.75 6.63
C GLU A 361 -14.44 -11.45 7.86
N ALA A 362 -13.62 -11.78 8.85
CA ALA A 362 -14.08 -12.34 10.12
C ALA A 362 -14.82 -11.31 10.98
N ASN A 363 -14.63 -10.00 10.74
CA ASN A 363 -15.38 -8.97 11.42
C ASN A 363 -16.81 -8.90 10.89
N CYS A 364 -17.75 -9.34 11.70
CA CYS A 364 -19.20 -9.31 11.38
C CYS A 364 -19.87 -7.94 11.66
N ASN A 365 -19.14 -6.99 12.25
CA ASN A 365 -19.69 -5.67 12.61
C ASN A 365 -19.70 -4.77 11.36
N LYS A 366 -20.75 -4.89 10.55
CA LYS A 366 -20.97 -4.05 9.38
C LYS A 366 -21.81 -2.84 9.75
N VAL A 367 -21.44 -1.68 9.23
CA VAL A 367 -22.10 -0.39 9.48
C VAL A 367 -22.33 0.37 8.17
N LYS A 368 -23.27 1.29 8.21
CA LYS A 368 -23.53 2.17 7.06
C LYS A 368 -22.33 3.07 6.80
N VAL A 369 -21.99 3.15 5.52
CA VAL A 369 -20.91 4.04 5.05
C VAL A 369 -21.23 5.49 5.38
N ALA A 370 -20.31 6.19 6.03
CA ALA A 370 -20.41 7.61 6.35
C ALA A 370 -21.69 8.01 7.11
N GLU A 371 -22.26 7.14 7.95
CA GLU A 371 -23.36 7.52 8.86
C GLU A 371 -22.89 8.68 9.74
N GLN A 372 -23.66 9.79 9.75
CA GLN A 372 -23.28 11.00 10.47
C GLN A 372 -23.69 10.92 11.96
N ILE A 373 -22.81 11.40 12.84
CA ILE A 373 -23.16 11.64 14.24
C ILE A 373 -24.14 12.82 14.29
N GLU A 374 -25.25 12.67 15.04
CA GLU A 374 -26.26 13.69 15.25
C GLU A 374 -25.74 14.93 16.03
#